data_ecf293dd32ff49ca1cc4ad9049e793c9
#
_entry.id   ecf293dd32ff49ca1cc4ad9049e793c9
#
_cell.length_a   1.000
_cell.length_b   1.000
_cell.length_c   1.000
_cell.angle_alpha   90.00
_cell.angle_beta   90.00
_cell.angle_gamma   90.00
#
_symmetry.space_group_name_H-M   'P 1'
#
loop_
_entity.id
_entity.type
_entity.pdbx_description
1 polymer ?
#
loop_
_entity_poly.entity_id
_entity_poly.type
_entity_poly.pdbx_seq_one_letter_code
_entity_poly.pdbx_strand_id
1 'polypeptide(L)'
;MQMELDEIIYSAITADQTLAAECSCIKSTCIEVPPTEEDNTPLPYIIIAEEASQNDQGTKDNVWESDVDVVNVGVIISATSPKEVKRLRRLVRRAVGSYVESMYGDIPNLRNLSMDGITWDWTKPCYYDTLHYQCDMDVNLDE
;
A
#
# COMPACT_ATOMS: atom_id res chain seq x y z
N MET A 1 -5.79 18.34 8.19
CA MET A 1 -4.57 17.57 7.93
C MET A 1 -4.83 16.51 6.87
N GLN A 2 -3.99 16.45 5.88
CA GLN A 2 -4.15 15.49 4.79
C GLN A 2 -3.50 14.17 5.15
N MET A 3 -4.22 13.06 4.90
CA MET A 3 -3.66 11.73 5.16
C MET A 3 -2.67 11.34 4.07
N GLU A 4 -1.61 10.65 4.45
CA GLU A 4 -0.66 10.10 3.51
C GLU A 4 -1.24 8.87 2.80
N LEU A 5 -0.71 8.55 1.63
CA LEU A 5 -1.23 7.42 0.84
C LEU A 5 -1.15 6.09 1.59
N ASP A 6 -0.04 5.84 2.30
CA ASP A 6 0.10 4.59 3.06
C ASP A 6 -0.95 4.48 4.18
N GLU A 7 -1.29 5.61 4.81
CA GLU A 7 -2.35 5.62 5.83
C GLU A 7 -3.72 5.35 5.20
N ILE A 8 -3.97 5.91 4.03
CA ILE A 8 -5.22 5.69 3.31
C ILE A 8 -5.37 4.21 2.95
N ILE A 9 -4.31 3.61 2.43
CA ILE A 9 -4.33 2.20 2.04
C ILE A 9 -4.50 1.31 3.28
N TYR A 10 -3.81 1.62 4.37
CA TYR A 10 -3.97 0.88 5.62
C TYR A 10 -5.42 0.94 6.11
N SER A 11 -6.03 2.13 6.08
CA SER A 11 -7.42 2.30 6.49
C SER A 11 -8.37 1.52 5.59
N ALA A 12 -8.12 1.53 4.29
CA ALA A 12 -8.93 0.79 3.33
C ALA A 12 -8.91 -0.72 3.61
N ILE A 13 -7.73 -1.24 3.86
CA ILE A 13 -7.55 -2.68 4.06
C ILE A 13 -8.13 -3.11 5.41
N THR A 14 -7.90 -2.34 6.46
CA THR A 14 -8.40 -2.70 7.79
C THR A 14 -9.90 -2.51 7.94
N ALA A 15 -10.49 -1.65 7.14
CA ALA A 15 -11.94 -1.44 7.17
C ALA A 15 -12.72 -2.50 6.40
N ASP A 16 -12.07 -3.28 5.55
CA ASP A 16 -12.73 -4.29 4.75
C ASP A 16 -12.98 -5.55 5.57
N GLN A 17 -14.25 -5.89 5.77
CA GLN A 17 -14.63 -7.02 6.60
C GLN A 17 -14.21 -8.36 6.02
N THR A 18 -14.22 -8.50 4.70
CA THR A 18 -13.80 -9.73 4.04
C THR A 18 -12.30 -9.96 4.24
N LEU A 19 -11.50 -8.91 4.07
CA LEU A 19 -10.06 -9.01 4.34
C LEU A 19 -9.77 -9.29 5.81
N ALA A 20 -10.49 -8.63 6.72
CA ALA A 20 -10.30 -8.86 8.15
C ALA A 20 -10.57 -10.31 8.54
N ALA A 21 -11.54 -10.95 7.89
CA ALA A 21 -11.85 -12.34 8.13
C ALA A 21 -10.79 -13.29 7.55
N GLU A 22 -10.20 -12.92 6.42
CA GLU A 22 -9.21 -13.76 5.73
C GLU A 22 -7.79 -13.53 6.24
N CYS A 23 -7.48 -12.31 6.68
CA CYS A 23 -6.15 -11.91 7.08
C CYS A 23 -6.23 -10.92 8.23
N SER A 24 -5.94 -11.37 9.42
CA SER A 24 -6.01 -10.50 10.61
C SER A 24 -4.69 -9.78 10.90
N CYS A 25 -3.59 -10.19 10.27
CA CYS A 25 -2.27 -9.61 10.52
C CYS A 25 -1.95 -8.59 9.45
N ILE A 26 -2.24 -7.32 9.73
CA ILE A 26 -2.01 -6.21 8.81
C ILE A 26 -1.17 -5.17 9.55
N LYS A 27 -0.01 -4.82 8.99
CA LYS A 27 0.92 -3.90 9.61
C LYS A 27 1.25 -2.75 8.66
N SER A 28 1.48 -1.58 9.24
CA SER A 28 1.85 -0.39 8.48
C SER A 28 3.08 0.24 9.10
N THR A 29 4.08 0.52 8.29
CA THR A 29 5.31 1.17 8.74
C THR A 29 5.11 2.63 9.11
N CYS A 30 3.99 3.24 8.73
CA CYS A 30 3.70 4.62 9.10
C CYS A 30 2.97 4.73 10.44
N ILE A 31 2.34 3.66 10.91
CA ILE A 31 1.51 3.68 12.13
C ILE A 31 2.10 2.80 13.22
N GLU A 32 2.70 1.69 12.84
CA GLU A 32 3.20 0.68 13.76
C GLU A 32 4.70 0.50 13.60
N VAL A 33 5.32 -0.10 14.62
CA VAL A 33 6.72 -0.49 14.52
C VAL A 33 6.84 -1.57 13.45
N PRO A 34 7.75 -1.41 12.48
CA PRO A 34 7.91 -2.40 11.43
C PRO A 34 8.29 -3.78 12.02
N PRO A 35 7.86 -4.86 11.37
CA PRO A 35 8.25 -6.21 11.82
C PRO A 35 9.76 -6.40 11.70
N THR A 36 10.33 -7.15 12.64
CA THR A 36 11.75 -7.49 12.64
C THR A 36 11.93 -8.92 12.14
N GLU A 37 13.18 -9.33 11.96
CA GLU A 37 13.48 -10.68 11.52
C GLU A 37 13.04 -11.73 12.54
N GLU A 38 13.04 -11.38 13.82
CA GLU A 38 12.60 -12.28 14.88
C GLU A 38 11.09 -12.26 15.08
N ASP A 39 10.39 -11.41 14.34
CA ASP A 39 8.96 -11.29 14.48
C ASP A 39 8.26 -12.52 13.87
N ASN A 40 7.65 -13.33 14.72
CA ASN A 40 6.90 -14.51 14.29
C ASN A 40 5.51 -14.11 13.82
N THR A 41 5.46 -13.29 12.77
CA THR A 41 4.20 -12.82 12.21
C THR A 41 3.43 -14.00 11.61
N PRO A 42 2.19 -14.27 12.07
CA PRO A 42 1.42 -15.39 11.54
C PRO A 42 1.00 -15.15 10.09
N LEU A 43 0.97 -16.23 9.31
CA LEU A 43 0.46 -16.19 7.94
C LEU A 43 -1.05 -16.41 7.94
N PRO A 44 -1.78 -15.80 6.99
CA PRO A 44 -1.28 -14.80 6.03
C PRO A 44 -1.06 -13.44 6.68
N TYR A 45 -0.25 -12.59 6.04
CA TYR A 45 -0.08 -11.23 6.54
C TYR A 45 0.05 -10.25 5.39
N ILE A 46 -0.21 -8.98 5.71
CA ILE A 46 -0.12 -7.87 4.76
C ILE A 46 0.70 -6.77 5.42
N ILE A 47 1.69 -6.27 4.70
CA ILE A 47 2.53 -5.17 5.17
C ILE A 47 2.39 -4.01 4.19
N ILE A 48 2.15 -2.82 4.71
CA ILE A 48 2.02 -1.60 3.91
C ILE A 48 3.21 -0.72 4.22
N ALA A 49 3.98 -0.39 3.20
CA ALA A 49 5.20 0.38 3.36
C ALA A 49 5.30 1.49 2.31
N GLU A 50 5.67 2.68 2.77
CA GLU A 50 5.96 3.76 1.85
C GLU A 50 7.24 3.42 1.08
N GLU A 51 7.20 3.62 -0.23
CA GLU A 51 8.35 3.42 -1.10
C GLU A 51 8.94 4.76 -1.51
N ALA A 52 10.01 4.72 -2.31
CA ALA A 52 10.64 5.94 -2.78
C ALA A 52 9.65 6.81 -3.55
N SER A 53 9.59 8.07 -3.21
CA SER A 53 8.71 9.05 -3.82
C SER A 53 9.55 10.17 -4.43
N GLN A 54 8.95 10.95 -5.32
CA GLN A 54 9.68 12.05 -5.95
C GLN A 54 8.77 13.25 -6.14
N ASN A 55 9.38 14.43 -6.15
CA ASN A 55 8.66 15.66 -6.44
C ASN A 55 8.48 15.80 -7.94
N ASP A 56 7.27 16.14 -8.37
CA ASP A 56 6.96 16.31 -9.77
C ASP A 56 7.39 17.70 -10.23
N GLN A 57 8.62 17.81 -10.68
CA GLN A 57 9.20 19.10 -11.09
C GLN A 57 8.94 19.45 -12.55
N GLY A 58 8.33 18.54 -13.31
CA GLY A 58 8.12 18.74 -14.74
C GLY A 58 7.00 19.69 -15.09
N THR A 59 6.19 20.09 -14.13
CA THR A 59 5.01 20.90 -14.36
C THR A 59 5.21 22.40 -14.22
N LYS A 60 6.38 22.86 -13.74
CA LYS A 60 6.64 24.27 -13.50
C LYS A 60 8.01 24.68 -13.99
N ASP A 61 8.03 25.79 -14.72
CA ASP A 61 9.28 26.38 -15.18
C ASP A 61 9.91 27.21 -14.08
N ASN A 62 11.24 27.17 -14.00
CA ASN A 62 12.01 28.02 -13.08
C ASN A 62 11.72 27.80 -11.60
N VAL A 63 11.18 26.65 -11.25
CA VAL A 63 10.91 26.26 -9.87
C VAL A 63 11.64 24.97 -9.60
N TRP A 64 12.46 24.97 -8.58
CA TRP A 64 13.22 23.76 -8.24
C TRP A 64 12.38 22.74 -7.45
N GLU A 65 11.21 23.13 -6.99
CA GLU A 65 10.29 22.24 -6.29
C GLU A 65 8.85 22.51 -6.68
N SER A 66 8.12 21.48 -7.01
CA SER A 66 6.70 21.55 -7.34
C SER A 66 5.84 21.39 -6.09
N ASP A 67 4.57 21.76 -6.18
CA ASP A 67 3.60 21.54 -5.10
C ASP A 67 3.07 20.09 -5.08
N VAL A 68 3.51 19.27 -6.01
CA VAL A 68 2.99 17.89 -6.15
C VAL A 68 4.12 16.87 -6.01
N ASP A 69 3.90 15.90 -5.13
CA ASP A 69 4.75 14.73 -5.02
C ASP A 69 4.09 13.54 -5.69
N VAL A 70 4.89 12.73 -6.37
CA VAL A 70 4.48 11.42 -6.84
C VAL A 70 4.85 10.42 -5.75
N VAL A 71 3.84 9.90 -5.07
CA VAL A 71 4.01 9.06 -3.89
C VAL A 71 3.80 7.59 -4.25
N ASN A 72 4.70 6.75 -3.79
CA ASN A 72 4.64 5.31 -4.03
C ASN A 72 4.50 4.54 -2.73
N VAL A 73 3.62 3.54 -2.74
CA VAL A 73 3.38 2.67 -1.59
C VAL A 73 3.35 1.23 -2.05
N GLY A 74 4.08 0.38 -1.34
CA GLY A 74 4.07 -1.06 -1.60
C GLY A 74 3.16 -1.78 -0.60
N VAL A 75 2.37 -2.73 -1.09
CA VAL A 75 1.54 -3.60 -0.26
C VAL A 75 2.03 -5.02 -0.47
N ILE A 76 2.68 -5.58 0.54
CA ILE A 76 3.25 -6.92 0.48
C ILE A 76 2.25 -7.89 1.07
N ILE A 77 1.87 -8.88 0.29
CA ILE A 77 0.89 -9.90 0.69
C ILE A 77 1.60 -11.24 0.76
N SER A 78 1.56 -11.89 1.92
CA SER A 78 2.23 -13.17 2.14
C SER A 78 1.25 -14.21 2.62
N ALA A 79 1.37 -15.43 2.08
CA ALA A 79 0.49 -16.53 2.43
C ALA A 79 1.19 -17.87 2.16
N THR A 80 0.53 -18.96 2.53
CA THR A 80 1.12 -20.30 2.43
C THR A 80 1.08 -20.90 1.03
N SER A 81 0.26 -20.36 0.13
CA SER A 81 0.14 -20.88 -1.23
C SER A 81 -0.03 -19.74 -2.24
N PRO A 82 0.36 -19.96 -3.50
CA PRO A 82 0.16 -18.96 -4.55
C PRO A 82 -1.30 -18.61 -4.76
N LYS A 83 -2.19 -19.59 -4.62
CA LYS A 83 -3.62 -19.39 -4.78
C LYS A 83 -4.15 -18.43 -3.73
N GLU A 84 -3.70 -18.57 -2.50
CA GLU A 84 -4.11 -17.69 -1.41
C GLU A 84 -3.58 -16.28 -1.61
N VAL A 85 -2.34 -16.14 -2.08
CA VAL A 85 -1.77 -14.82 -2.40
C VAL A 85 -2.62 -14.13 -3.48
N LYS A 86 -2.99 -14.86 -4.53
CA LYS A 86 -3.84 -14.31 -5.59
C LYS A 86 -5.18 -13.84 -5.06
N ARG A 87 -5.78 -14.62 -4.18
CA ARG A 87 -7.07 -14.29 -3.59
C ARG A 87 -6.98 -13.01 -2.75
N LEU A 88 -5.99 -12.95 -1.86
CA LEU A 88 -5.78 -11.78 -1.01
C LEU A 88 -5.45 -10.54 -1.84
N ARG A 89 -4.64 -10.70 -2.88
CA ARG A 89 -4.30 -9.60 -3.78
C ARG A 89 -5.55 -9.00 -4.41
N ARG A 90 -6.46 -9.85 -4.86
CA ARG A 90 -7.73 -9.40 -5.45
C ARG A 90 -8.58 -8.66 -4.42
N LEU A 91 -8.64 -9.18 -3.19
CA LEU A 91 -9.39 -8.54 -2.11
C LEU A 91 -8.81 -7.19 -1.74
N VAL A 92 -7.48 -7.08 -1.68
CA VAL A 92 -6.82 -5.81 -1.40
C VAL A 92 -7.15 -4.77 -2.46
N ARG A 93 -7.03 -5.14 -3.73
CA ARG A 93 -7.32 -4.21 -4.83
C ARG A 93 -8.76 -3.73 -4.79
N ARG A 94 -9.69 -4.62 -4.49
CA ARG A 94 -11.10 -4.26 -4.37
C ARG A 94 -11.33 -3.34 -3.17
N ALA A 95 -10.73 -3.67 -2.02
CA ALA A 95 -10.88 -2.88 -0.81
C ALA A 95 -10.37 -1.47 -0.98
N VAL A 96 -9.17 -1.32 -1.57
CA VAL A 96 -8.57 0.00 -1.81
C VAL A 96 -9.45 0.81 -2.76
N GLY A 97 -9.87 0.22 -3.86
CA GLY A 97 -10.70 0.93 -4.84
C GLY A 97 -12.03 1.39 -4.26
N SER A 98 -12.72 0.50 -3.54
CA SER A 98 -14.02 0.83 -2.94
C SER A 98 -13.91 1.89 -1.85
N TYR A 99 -12.88 1.78 -1.01
CA TYR A 99 -12.68 2.74 0.07
C TYR A 99 -12.38 4.13 -0.46
N VAL A 100 -11.49 4.23 -1.43
CA VAL A 100 -11.12 5.51 -2.03
C VAL A 100 -12.34 6.16 -2.69
N GLU A 101 -13.09 5.39 -3.46
CA GLU A 101 -14.29 5.89 -4.12
C GLU A 101 -15.31 6.40 -3.09
N SER A 102 -15.50 5.65 -2.01
CA SER A 102 -16.48 5.99 -0.98
C SER A 102 -16.08 7.21 -0.14
N MET A 103 -14.81 7.29 0.26
CA MET A 103 -14.35 8.29 1.22
C MET A 103 -13.80 9.56 0.58
N TYR A 104 -13.24 9.46 -0.60
CA TYR A 104 -12.55 10.58 -1.26
C TYR A 104 -13.13 10.93 -2.62
N GLY A 105 -13.91 10.02 -3.20
CA GLY A 105 -14.37 10.15 -4.57
C GLY A 105 -13.26 9.88 -5.56
N ASP A 106 -12.19 10.64 -5.48
CA ASP A 106 -11.04 10.47 -6.36
C ASP A 106 -9.78 10.98 -5.68
N ILE A 107 -8.69 10.32 -5.97
CA ILE A 107 -7.34 10.78 -5.57
C ILE A 107 -6.56 10.93 -6.87
N PRO A 108 -5.95 12.09 -7.13
CA PRO A 108 -5.28 12.34 -8.41
C PRO A 108 -4.29 11.24 -8.80
N ASN A 109 -4.52 10.64 -9.95
CA ASN A 109 -3.66 9.62 -10.54
C ASN A 109 -3.39 8.41 -9.65
N LEU A 110 -4.31 8.10 -8.74
CA LEU A 110 -4.19 6.90 -7.93
C LEU A 110 -4.39 5.68 -8.82
N ARG A 111 -3.43 4.78 -8.80
CA ARG A 111 -3.49 3.55 -9.57
C ARG A 111 -2.63 2.47 -8.95
N ASN A 112 -3.00 1.23 -9.21
CA ASN A 112 -2.12 0.10 -8.98
C ASN A 112 -1.15 0.06 -10.16
N LEU A 113 0.06 0.55 -9.94
CA LEU A 113 1.05 0.71 -11.00
C LEU A 113 1.52 -0.62 -11.56
N SER A 114 1.79 -1.57 -10.67
CA SER A 114 2.30 -2.88 -11.07
C SER A 114 2.20 -3.88 -9.92
N MET A 115 2.38 -5.14 -10.28
CA MET A 115 2.50 -6.25 -9.34
C MET A 115 3.78 -6.99 -9.72
N ASP A 116 4.59 -7.35 -8.73
CA ASP A 116 5.88 -7.99 -8.99
C ASP A 116 5.76 -9.44 -9.47
N GLY A 117 4.66 -10.09 -9.12
CA GLY A 117 4.48 -11.50 -9.37
C GLY A 117 4.73 -12.31 -8.11
N ILE A 118 4.07 -13.47 -8.03
CA ILE A 118 4.12 -14.32 -6.84
C ILE A 118 5.47 -15.02 -6.79
N THR A 119 6.17 -14.86 -5.67
CA THR A 119 7.51 -15.37 -5.48
C THR A 119 7.61 -16.15 -4.17
N TRP A 120 8.45 -17.15 -4.13
CA TRP A 120 8.76 -17.89 -2.91
C TRP A 120 9.80 -17.13 -2.09
N ASP A 121 9.53 -16.99 -0.81
CA ASP A 121 10.48 -16.38 0.13
C ASP A 121 11.37 -17.47 0.73
N TRP A 122 12.65 -17.44 0.40
CA TRP A 122 13.60 -18.46 0.83
C TRP A 122 13.98 -18.35 2.31
N THR A 123 13.68 -17.23 2.93
CA THR A 123 13.99 -17.01 4.35
C THR A 123 12.83 -17.37 5.25
N LYS A 124 11.62 -17.45 4.71
CA LYS A 124 10.39 -17.79 5.44
C LYS A 124 9.56 -18.70 4.56
N PRO A 125 8.89 -19.73 5.14
CA PRO A 125 8.14 -20.69 4.32
C PRO A 125 6.82 -20.09 3.81
N CYS A 126 6.91 -19.11 2.93
CA CYS A 126 5.73 -18.46 2.38
C CYS A 126 5.94 -18.01 0.95
N TYR A 127 4.82 -17.75 0.27
CA TYR A 127 4.79 -17.06 -1.01
C TYR A 127 4.35 -15.62 -0.78
N TYR A 128 4.82 -14.70 -1.61
CA TYR A 128 4.44 -13.31 -1.49
C TYR A 128 4.37 -12.62 -2.83
N ASP A 129 3.64 -11.51 -2.87
CA ASP A 129 3.61 -10.58 -3.99
C ASP A 129 3.54 -9.17 -3.44
N THR A 130 4.03 -8.22 -4.21
CA THR A 130 3.97 -6.80 -3.84
C THR A 130 3.15 -6.04 -4.86
N LEU A 131 2.13 -5.34 -4.38
CA LEU A 131 1.35 -4.40 -5.18
C LEU A 131 1.98 -3.02 -5.03
N HIS A 132 2.20 -2.34 -6.15
CA HIS A 132 2.76 -0.99 -6.14
C HIS A 132 1.69 0.02 -6.49
N TYR A 133 1.32 0.84 -5.52
CA TYR A 133 0.37 1.93 -5.72
C TYR A 133 1.10 3.25 -5.87
N GLN A 134 0.55 4.10 -6.70
CA GLN A 134 1.12 5.43 -6.94
C GLN A 134 0.00 6.45 -7.05
N CYS A 135 0.22 7.63 -6.51
CA CYS A 135 -0.69 8.75 -6.71
C CYS A 135 0.06 10.07 -6.63
N ASP A 136 -0.63 11.15 -6.99
CA ASP A 136 -0.12 12.50 -6.80
C ASP A 136 -0.66 13.04 -5.49
N MET A 137 0.20 13.64 -4.69
CA MET A 137 -0.16 14.23 -3.41
C MET A 137 0.31 15.67 -3.36
N ASP A 138 -0.56 16.54 -2.82
CA ASP A 138 -0.23 17.93 -2.59
C ASP A 138 0.73 18.03 -1.39
N VAL A 139 1.85 18.70 -1.59
CA VAL A 139 2.82 18.92 -0.51
C VAL A 139 2.60 20.21 0.23
N ASN A 140 1.40 20.77 0.14
CA ASN A 140 1.06 21.99 0.84
C ASN A 140 1.21 21.80 2.35
N LEU A 141 2.12 22.55 2.94
CA LEU A 141 2.44 22.41 4.36
C LEU A 141 1.59 23.28 5.28
N ASP A 142 0.64 24.01 4.73
CA ASP A 142 -0.25 24.85 5.51
C ASP A 142 -1.38 24.10 6.18
N GLU A 143 -1.43 22.82 5.98
CA GLU A 143 -2.44 21.92 6.54
C GLU A 143 -2.44 21.90 8.06
#